data_6aaf6c5944d177f757f9b08358ac33c8
#
_entry.id   6aaf6c5944d177f757f9b08358ac33c8
#
_cell.length_a   1.000
_cell.length_b   1.000
_cell.length_c   1.000
_cell.angle_alpha   90.00
_cell.angle_beta   90.00
_cell.angle_gamma   90.00
#
_symmetry.space_group_name_H-M   'P 1'
#
loop_
_entity.id
_entity.type
_entity.pdbx_description
1 polymer ?
#
loop_
_entity_poly.entity_id
_entity_poly.type
_entity_poly.pdbx_seq_one_letter_code
_entity_poly.pdbx_strand_id
1 'polypeptide(L)'
;VVNFTVLTVTPTPIGNLEDITLRSISAFLEADYIAAEDTRHTSILLRHLGVSKPLISFHRHNETSRTAELITHVKRGCRVTLSCNAGTPAISDPGYQLICTCIREGLPFTVLPGPSAILTALVGSGLPCHKFYFSGFLPVKPGKRAAELRQAAICPWTSVFFESPYRLVKSLAILAETHPYTAVCVAREISKKFEEYRRGTASEVLAHFTVNPPRGEIVLLIYGALPE
;
A
#
# COMPACT_ATOMS: atom_id res chain seq x y z
N VAL A 1 1.91 -27.47 -10.97
CA VAL A 1 2.91 -27.18 -9.93
C VAL A 1 3.54 -25.85 -10.32
N VAL A 2 3.34 -24.80 -9.49
CA VAL A 2 3.98 -23.50 -9.72
C VAL A 2 5.37 -23.59 -9.13
N ASN A 3 6.41 -23.71 -9.98
CA ASN A 3 7.79 -23.58 -9.51
C ASN A 3 8.00 -22.12 -9.12
N PHE A 4 8.09 -21.83 -7.82
CA PHE A 4 8.51 -20.52 -7.34
C PHE A 4 9.99 -20.30 -7.68
N THR A 5 10.30 -19.09 -8.12
CA THR A 5 11.66 -18.63 -8.28
C THR A 5 12.34 -18.43 -6.93
N VAL A 6 13.64 -18.30 -6.92
CA VAL A 6 14.43 -18.11 -5.67
C VAL A 6 14.04 -16.85 -4.87
N LEU A 7 13.47 -15.81 -5.51
CA LEU A 7 12.82 -14.70 -4.78
C LEU A 7 11.36 -14.58 -5.21
N THR A 8 10.46 -14.59 -4.23
CA THR A 8 9.03 -14.35 -4.44
C THR A 8 8.59 -13.11 -3.68
N VAL A 9 8.12 -12.08 -4.39
CA VAL A 9 7.50 -10.89 -3.80
C VAL A 9 6.04 -11.19 -3.58
N THR A 10 5.61 -11.21 -2.31
CA THR A 10 4.34 -11.81 -1.90
C THR A 10 3.47 -10.77 -1.20
N PRO A 11 2.31 -10.40 -1.78
CA PRO A 11 1.36 -9.50 -1.15
C PRO A 11 0.68 -10.16 0.05
N THR A 12 0.32 -9.33 1.03
CA THR A 12 -0.36 -9.72 2.26
C THR A 12 -1.73 -9.04 2.38
N PRO A 13 -2.65 -9.56 3.18
CA PRO A 13 -3.95 -8.93 3.43
C PRO A 13 -3.83 -7.48 3.91
N ILE A 14 -4.79 -6.64 3.52
CA ILE A 14 -4.84 -5.23 3.92
C ILE A 14 -5.76 -4.96 5.12
N GLY A 15 -6.38 -6.00 5.68
CA GLY A 15 -7.28 -5.86 6.81
C GLY A 15 -8.06 -7.12 7.16
N ASN A 16 -8.34 -7.97 6.16
CA ASN A 16 -9.02 -9.25 6.35
C ASN A 16 -8.07 -10.40 5.94
N LEU A 17 -7.79 -11.33 6.84
CA LEU A 17 -6.87 -12.44 6.59
C LEU A 17 -7.34 -13.36 5.45
N GLU A 18 -8.65 -13.41 5.18
CA GLU A 18 -9.23 -14.20 4.09
C GLU A 18 -8.90 -13.64 2.69
N ASP A 19 -8.44 -12.39 2.60
CA ASP A 19 -7.99 -11.79 1.32
C ASP A 19 -6.63 -12.32 0.85
N ILE A 20 -5.97 -13.19 1.62
CA ILE A 20 -4.71 -13.80 1.19
C ILE A 20 -4.93 -14.74 0.00
N THR A 21 -4.04 -14.67 -0.99
CA THR A 21 -4.13 -15.56 -2.15
C THR A 21 -3.56 -16.95 -1.86
N LEU A 22 -4.10 -17.99 -2.50
CA LEU A 22 -3.57 -19.36 -2.40
C LEU A 22 -2.09 -19.42 -2.79
N ARG A 23 -1.66 -18.62 -3.79
CA ARG A 23 -0.26 -18.55 -4.18
C ARG A 23 0.62 -17.89 -3.13
N SER A 24 0.12 -16.88 -2.41
CA SER A 24 0.83 -16.28 -1.27
C SER A 24 1.03 -17.30 -0.15
N ILE A 25 0.00 -18.09 0.18
CA ILE A 25 0.10 -19.18 1.16
C ILE A 25 1.17 -20.19 0.74
N SER A 26 1.14 -20.66 -0.50
CA SER A 26 2.14 -21.58 -1.03
C SER A 26 3.56 -21.00 -0.96
N ALA A 27 3.73 -19.70 -1.30
CA ALA A 27 5.03 -19.03 -1.24
C ALA A 27 5.58 -18.99 0.19
N PHE A 28 4.74 -18.75 1.21
CA PHE A 28 5.16 -18.78 2.62
C PHE A 28 5.52 -20.21 3.06
N LEU A 29 4.75 -21.22 2.66
CA LEU A 29 5.00 -22.62 2.99
C LEU A 29 6.32 -23.15 2.39
N GLU A 30 6.63 -22.73 1.16
CA GLU A 30 7.82 -23.20 0.44
C GLU A 30 9.08 -22.39 0.72
N ALA A 31 8.97 -21.21 1.36
CA ALA A 31 10.10 -20.36 1.67
C ALA A 31 11.11 -21.05 2.61
N ASP A 32 12.40 -20.82 2.36
CA ASP A 32 13.47 -21.14 3.31
C ASP A 32 13.65 -19.97 4.30
N TYR A 33 13.45 -18.74 3.82
CA TYR A 33 13.47 -17.49 4.61
C TYR A 33 12.34 -16.56 4.18
N ILE A 34 11.78 -15.83 5.14
CA ILE A 34 10.80 -14.79 4.89
C ILE A 34 11.37 -13.45 5.33
N ALA A 35 11.59 -12.55 4.37
CA ALA A 35 11.96 -11.15 4.62
C ALA A 35 10.69 -10.36 4.92
N ALA A 36 10.59 -9.81 6.12
CA ALA A 36 9.40 -9.16 6.66
C ALA A 36 9.69 -7.75 7.16
N GLU A 37 8.82 -6.80 6.86
CA GLU A 37 8.94 -5.41 7.30
C GLU A 37 8.84 -5.29 8.84
N ASP A 38 7.80 -5.86 9.44
CA ASP A 38 7.70 -6.11 10.88
C ASP A 38 7.50 -7.60 11.13
N THR A 39 8.52 -8.24 11.69
CA THR A 39 8.50 -9.68 11.97
C THR A 39 7.42 -10.09 12.97
N ARG A 40 7.01 -9.20 13.87
CA ARG A 40 5.94 -9.44 14.85
C ARG A 40 4.60 -9.50 14.14
N HIS A 41 4.35 -8.55 13.23
CA HIS A 41 3.13 -8.51 12.43
C HIS A 41 3.04 -9.72 11.50
N THR A 42 4.10 -10.02 10.77
CA THR A 42 4.18 -11.19 9.89
C THR A 42 4.00 -12.50 10.66
N SER A 43 4.52 -12.61 11.88
CA SER A 43 4.34 -13.81 12.72
C SER A 43 2.87 -14.09 13.06
N ILE A 44 2.02 -13.05 13.16
CA ILE A 44 0.57 -13.24 13.39
C ILE A 44 -0.07 -13.89 12.15
N LEU A 45 0.23 -13.39 10.96
CA LEU A 45 -0.24 -13.97 9.70
C LEU A 45 0.24 -15.42 9.54
N LEU A 46 1.54 -15.68 9.73
CA LEU A 46 2.10 -17.01 9.57
C LEU A 46 1.50 -18.01 10.57
N ARG A 47 1.25 -17.59 11.80
CA ARG A 47 0.57 -18.44 12.82
C ARG A 47 -0.85 -18.77 12.37
N HIS A 48 -1.60 -17.81 11.83
CA HIS A 48 -2.93 -18.04 11.27
C HIS A 48 -2.91 -19.07 10.13
N LEU A 49 -1.85 -19.05 9.32
CA LEU A 49 -1.65 -19.97 8.19
C LEU A 49 -1.05 -21.34 8.61
N GLY A 50 -0.69 -21.53 9.86
CA GLY A 50 0.01 -22.72 10.31
C GLY A 50 1.45 -22.84 9.77
N VAL A 51 2.08 -21.72 9.41
CA VAL A 51 3.42 -21.65 8.84
C VAL A 51 4.45 -21.26 9.89
N SER A 52 5.56 -22.04 9.98
CA SER A 52 6.70 -21.71 10.83
C SER A 52 7.98 -21.68 9.99
N LYS A 53 8.54 -20.49 9.77
CA LYS A 53 9.71 -20.24 8.94
C LYS A 53 10.62 -19.19 9.56
N PRO A 54 11.94 -19.21 9.29
CA PRO A 54 12.86 -18.16 9.70
C PRO A 54 12.47 -16.81 9.13
N LEU A 55 12.36 -15.80 10.01
CA LEU A 55 12.06 -14.42 9.64
C LEU A 55 13.33 -13.57 9.63
N ILE A 56 13.51 -12.79 8.58
CA ILE A 56 14.57 -11.79 8.45
C ILE A 56 13.89 -10.41 8.46
N SER A 57 14.25 -9.55 9.41
CA SER A 57 13.75 -8.18 9.46
C SER A 57 14.28 -7.39 8.28
N PHE A 58 13.36 -6.80 7.47
CA PHE A 58 13.67 -6.08 6.25
C PHE A 58 12.79 -4.83 6.12
N HIS A 59 13.26 -3.70 6.63
CA HIS A 59 12.54 -2.42 6.69
C HIS A 59 13.39 -1.28 6.11
N ARG A 60 12.80 -0.12 5.88
CA ARG A 60 13.47 1.04 5.24
C ARG A 60 14.83 1.41 5.83
N HIS A 61 15.02 1.24 7.15
CA HIS A 61 16.28 1.61 7.81
C HIS A 61 17.39 0.57 7.67
N ASN A 62 17.08 -0.67 7.29
CA ASN A 62 18.06 -1.74 7.11
C ASN A 62 18.07 -2.33 5.68
N GLU A 63 17.23 -1.82 4.77
CA GLU A 63 17.03 -2.35 3.42
C GLU A 63 18.36 -2.56 2.68
N THR A 64 19.27 -1.58 2.73
CA THR A 64 20.55 -1.66 2.02
C THR A 64 21.41 -2.83 2.51
N SER A 65 21.63 -2.95 3.81
CA SER A 65 22.45 -4.02 4.39
C SER A 65 21.79 -5.41 4.24
N ARG A 66 20.47 -5.49 4.45
CA ARG A 66 19.70 -6.72 4.32
C ARG A 66 19.54 -7.18 2.87
N THR A 67 19.52 -6.26 1.92
CA THR A 67 19.53 -6.62 0.48
C THR A 67 20.75 -7.48 0.16
N ALA A 68 21.96 -7.11 0.61
CA ALA A 68 23.15 -7.91 0.34
C ALA A 68 23.09 -9.33 0.94
N GLU A 69 22.53 -9.46 2.16
CA GLU A 69 22.30 -10.74 2.81
C GLU A 69 21.29 -11.61 2.04
N LEU A 70 20.13 -11.03 1.68
CA LEU A 70 19.08 -11.74 0.95
C LEU A 70 19.57 -12.18 -0.44
N ILE A 71 20.31 -11.34 -1.15
CA ILE A 71 20.93 -11.70 -2.44
C ILE A 71 21.90 -12.88 -2.28
N THR A 72 22.64 -12.94 -1.18
CA THR A 72 23.50 -14.08 -0.90
C THR A 72 22.70 -15.40 -0.74
N HIS A 73 21.57 -15.35 -0.05
CA HIS A 73 20.66 -16.51 0.05
C HIS A 73 20.08 -16.90 -1.30
N VAL A 74 19.60 -15.93 -2.09
CA VAL A 74 19.08 -16.13 -3.45
C VAL A 74 20.11 -16.79 -4.36
N LYS A 75 21.37 -16.32 -4.35
CA LYS A 75 22.49 -16.91 -5.13
C LYS A 75 22.82 -18.34 -4.74
N ARG A 76 22.59 -18.71 -3.50
CA ARG A 76 22.74 -20.10 -2.99
C ARG A 76 21.57 -20.99 -3.33
N GLY A 77 20.56 -20.48 -4.03
CA GLY A 77 19.35 -21.22 -4.40
C GLY A 77 18.30 -21.33 -3.30
N CYS A 78 18.47 -20.60 -2.17
CA CYS A 78 17.45 -20.55 -1.14
C CYS A 78 16.21 -19.80 -1.65
N ARG A 79 15.02 -20.31 -1.30
CA ARG A 79 13.74 -19.67 -1.60
C ARG A 79 13.45 -18.57 -0.56
N VAL A 80 13.52 -17.34 -1.01
CA VAL A 80 13.26 -16.16 -0.18
C VAL A 80 11.90 -15.60 -0.55
N THR A 81 11.03 -15.38 0.43
CA THR A 81 9.75 -14.69 0.27
C THR A 81 9.85 -13.30 0.90
N LEU A 82 9.69 -12.24 0.08
CA LEU A 82 9.57 -10.85 0.55
C LEU A 82 8.11 -10.53 0.82
N SER A 83 7.79 -10.05 2.02
CA SER A 83 6.47 -9.56 2.41
C SER A 83 6.55 -8.21 3.13
N CYS A 84 5.45 -7.44 3.07
CA CYS A 84 5.26 -6.23 3.87
C CYS A 84 4.13 -6.45 4.90
N ASN A 85 3.83 -5.43 5.69
CA ASN A 85 2.78 -5.52 6.71
C ASN A 85 1.39 -5.65 6.09
N ALA A 86 1.13 -4.95 4.98
CA ALA A 86 -0.16 -4.96 4.30
C ALA A 86 -0.02 -4.62 2.80
N GLY A 87 -0.72 -5.36 1.94
CA GLY A 87 -0.72 -5.10 0.50
C GLY A 87 0.51 -5.63 -0.22
N THR A 88 0.94 -4.92 -1.27
CA THR A 88 2.02 -5.33 -2.16
C THR A 88 3.35 -4.71 -1.73
N PRO A 89 4.41 -5.52 -1.47
CA PRO A 89 5.74 -5.01 -1.14
C PRO A 89 6.29 -4.05 -2.19
N ALA A 90 7.19 -3.15 -1.79
CA ALA A 90 7.81 -2.10 -2.59
C ALA A 90 6.89 -0.92 -2.99
N ILE A 91 5.58 -1.01 -2.77
CA ILE A 91 4.64 0.10 -3.00
C ILE A 91 4.46 0.89 -1.70
N SER A 92 5.21 1.97 -1.55
CA SER A 92 5.36 2.74 -0.30
C SER A 92 6.00 1.97 0.87
N ASP A 93 6.56 0.79 0.59
CA ASP A 93 7.19 -0.14 1.52
C ASP A 93 8.60 -0.52 1.05
N PRO A 94 9.42 -1.18 1.89
CA PRO A 94 10.74 -1.70 1.46
C PRO A 94 10.58 -2.81 0.41
N GLY A 95 11.63 -2.98 -0.44
CA GLY A 95 11.68 -4.03 -1.46
C GLY A 95 12.20 -3.57 -2.81
N TYR A 96 12.09 -2.28 -3.12
CA TYR A 96 12.52 -1.74 -4.41
C TYR A 96 14.00 -2.03 -4.69
N GLN A 97 14.89 -1.79 -3.73
CA GLN A 97 16.34 -2.03 -3.89
C GLN A 97 16.65 -3.51 -4.11
N LEU A 98 15.96 -4.41 -3.41
CA LEU A 98 16.14 -5.86 -3.55
C LEU A 98 15.75 -6.31 -4.97
N ILE A 99 14.59 -5.86 -5.46
CA ILE A 99 14.10 -6.16 -6.82
C ILE A 99 15.07 -5.62 -7.87
N CYS A 100 15.49 -4.35 -7.77
CA CYS A 100 16.46 -3.75 -8.68
C CYS A 100 17.79 -4.51 -8.69
N THR A 101 18.23 -5.01 -7.54
CA THR A 101 19.46 -5.79 -7.45
C THR A 101 19.30 -7.14 -8.13
N CYS A 102 18.17 -7.83 -7.98
CA CYS A 102 17.89 -9.06 -8.71
C CYS A 102 17.92 -8.83 -10.24
N ILE A 103 17.29 -7.75 -10.72
CA ILE A 103 17.30 -7.39 -12.14
C ILE A 103 18.74 -7.16 -12.64
N ARG A 104 19.51 -6.34 -11.93
CA ARG A 104 20.88 -6.01 -12.31
C ARG A 104 21.81 -7.21 -12.34
N GLU A 105 21.58 -8.18 -11.46
CA GLU A 105 22.41 -9.38 -11.32
C GLU A 105 21.85 -10.60 -12.09
N GLY A 106 20.75 -10.43 -12.85
CA GLY A 106 20.13 -11.51 -13.62
C GLY A 106 19.53 -12.62 -12.76
N LEU A 107 19.19 -12.33 -11.50
CA LEU A 107 18.60 -13.31 -10.59
C LEU A 107 17.10 -13.44 -10.83
N PRO A 108 16.57 -14.67 -10.93
CA PRO A 108 15.14 -14.86 -11.19
C PRO A 108 14.30 -14.47 -9.96
N PHE A 109 13.21 -13.74 -10.19
CA PHE A 109 12.21 -13.44 -9.19
C PHE A 109 10.80 -13.45 -9.76
N THR A 110 9.81 -13.58 -8.88
CA THR A 110 8.38 -13.53 -9.24
C THR A 110 7.67 -12.55 -8.31
N VAL A 111 6.78 -11.72 -8.88
CA VAL A 111 5.85 -10.88 -8.11
C VAL A 111 4.47 -11.50 -8.21
N LEU A 112 3.89 -11.84 -7.07
CA LEU A 112 2.53 -12.39 -7.02
C LEU A 112 1.50 -11.25 -7.06
N PRO A 113 0.40 -11.37 -7.81
CA PRO A 113 -0.75 -10.48 -7.69
C PRO A 113 -1.47 -10.73 -6.36
N GLY A 114 -2.12 -9.69 -5.81
CA GLY A 114 -2.88 -9.84 -4.58
C GLY A 114 -3.48 -8.55 -4.04
N PRO A 115 -3.82 -8.49 -2.75
CA PRO A 115 -4.50 -7.36 -2.13
C PRO A 115 -3.76 -6.03 -2.34
N SER A 116 -4.53 -4.98 -2.62
CA SER A 116 -4.03 -3.63 -2.84
C SER A 116 -5.02 -2.59 -2.35
N ALA A 117 -4.65 -1.82 -1.34
CA ALA A 117 -5.47 -0.72 -0.84
C ALA A 117 -5.73 0.35 -1.92
N ILE A 118 -4.78 0.56 -2.82
CA ILE A 118 -4.87 1.54 -3.93
C ILE A 118 -6.01 1.15 -4.88
N LEU A 119 -5.98 -0.07 -5.39
CA LEU A 119 -6.95 -0.55 -6.38
C LEU A 119 -8.33 -0.76 -5.74
N THR A 120 -8.38 -1.28 -4.53
CA THR A 120 -9.64 -1.47 -3.79
C THR A 120 -10.31 -0.12 -3.51
N ALA A 121 -9.53 0.88 -3.02
CA ALA A 121 -10.03 2.23 -2.80
C ALA A 121 -10.50 2.88 -4.12
N LEU A 122 -9.73 2.75 -5.19
CA LEU A 122 -10.03 3.35 -6.49
C LEU A 122 -11.36 2.82 -7.04
N VAL A 123 -11.53 1.51 -7.10
CA VAL A 123 -12.79 0.89 -7.55
C VAL A 123 -13.94 1.26 -6.62
N GLY A 124 -13.75 1.17 -5.29
CA GLY A 124 -14.77 1.52 -4.31
C GLY A 124 -15.09 3.01 -4.24
N SER A 125 -14.25 3.90 -4.78
CA SER A 125 -14.47 5.36 -4.76
C SER A 125 -15.63 5.82 -5.64
N GLY A 126 -15.90 5.12 -6.74
CA GLY A 126 -16.82 5.57 -7.79
C GLY A 126 -16.28 6.70 -8.66
N LEU A 127 -15.02 7.13 -8.46
CA LEU A 127 -14.34 8.09 -9.33
C LEU A 127 -13.83 7.39 -10.59
N PRO A 128 -13.54 8.14 -11.69
CA PRO A 128 -12.98 7.54 -12.91
C PRO A 128 -11.72 6.72 -12.62
N CYS A 129 -11.72 5.44 -13.02
CA CYS A 129 -10.64 4.51 -12.67
C CYS A 129 -9.78 4.07 -13.87
N HIS A 130 -10.15 4.44 -15.10
CA HIS A 130 -9.42 4.04 -16.32
C HIS A 130 -8.05 4.73 -16.46
N LYS A 131 -7.85 5.89 -15.83
CA LYS A 131 -6.57 6.57 -15.67
C LYS A 131 -6.48 7.12 -14.26
N PHE A 132 -5.40 6.85 -13.58
CA PHE A 132 -5.16 7.36 -12.23
C PHE A 132 -3.67 7.56 -11.97
N TYR A 133 -3.37 8.39 -10.99
CA TYR A 133 -2.01 8.67 -10.52
C TYR A 133 -1.91 8.35 -9.04
N PHE A 134 -0.98 7.48 -8.66
CA PHE A 134 -0.67 7.20 -7.27
C PHE A 134 0.62 7.89 -6.86
N SER A 135 0.57 8.73 -5.82
CA SER A 135 1.70 9.53 -5.34
C SER A 135 2.25 9.08 -3.96
N GLY A 136 1.80 7.95 -3.44
CA GLY A 136 2.20 7.50 -2.11
C GLY A 136 1.58 8.34 -1.00
N PHE A 137 2.34 8.57 0.09
CA PHE A 137 1.88 9.42 1.20
C PHE A 137 1.97 10.90 0.87
N LEU A 138 0.91 11.66 1.18
CA LEU A 138 0.95 13.11 1.10
C LEU A 138 2.11 13.68 1.93
N PRO A 139 2.83 14.71 1.42
CA PRO A 139 3.98 15.29 2.10
C PRO A 139 3.68 15.76 3.52
N VAL A 140 4.60 15.49 4.45
CA VAL A 140 4.48 15.94 5.85
C VAL A 140 4.55 17.48 5.94
N LYS A 141 5.42 18.11 5.15
CA LYS A 141 5.61 19.57 5.13
C LYS A 141 4.36 20.25 4.56
N PRO A 142 3.71 21.19 5.30
CA PRO A 142 2.43 21.80 4.89
C PRO A 142 2.46 22.43 3.49
N GLY A 143 3.48 23.19 3.15
CA GLY A 143 3.60 23.86 1.85
C GLY A 143 3.69 22.86 0.68
N LYS A 144 4.47 21.76 0.83
CA LYS A 144 4.56 20.72 -0.19
C LYS A 144 3.24 19.97 -0.33
N ARG A 145 2.58 19.66 0.81
CA ARG A 145 1.27 19.01 0.81
C ARG A 145 0.21 19.86 0.10
N ALA A 146 0.18 21.17 0.39
CA ALA A 146 -0.74 22.09 -0.27
C ALA A 146 -0.50 22.16 -1.79
N ALA A 147 0.75 22.19 -2.23
CA ALA A 147 1.07 22.18 -3.66
C ALA A 147 0.58 20.90 -4.34
N GLU A 148 0.83 19.73 -3.74
CA GLU A 148 0.39 18.44 -4.27
C GLU A 148 -1.14 18.32 -4.34
N LEU A 149 -1.85 18.78 -3.31
CA LEU A 149 -3.32 18.77 -3.28
C LEU A 149 -3.92 19.70 -4.36
N ARG A 150 -3.36 20.90 -4.57
CA ARG A 150 -3.82 21.80 -5.64
C ARG A 150 -3.58 21.18 -7.02
N GLN A 151 -2.44 20.51 -7.22
CA GLN A 151 -2.16 19.81 -8.47
C GLN A 151 -3.15 18.65 -8.68
N ALA A 152 -3.47 17.89 -7.66
CA ALA A 152 -4.46 16.83 -7.73
C ALA A 152 -5.86 17.35 -8.08
N ALA A 153 -6.24 18.53 -7.55
CA ALA A 153 -7.54 19.14 -7.76
C ALA A 153 -7.79 19.62 -9.22
N ILE A 154 -6.73 19.78 -10.01
CA ILE A 154 -6.82 20.15 -11.44
C ILE A 154 -6.36 19.03 -12.37
N CYS A 155 -5.97 17.88 -11.80
CA CYS A 155 -5.54 16.71 -12.58
C CYS A 155 -6.74 16.10 -13.31
N PRO A 156 -6.64 15.80 -14.62
CA PRO A 156 -7.73 15.21 -15.39
C PRO A 156 -7.92 13.71 -15.09
N TRP A 157 -7.15 13.16 -14.16
CA TRP A 157 -7.21 11.77 -13.72
C TRP A 157 -7.37 11.70 -12.21
N THR A 158 -7.92 10.59 -11.72
CA THR A 158 -8.03 10.35 -10.28
C THR A 158 -6.65 10.26 -9.64
N SER A 159 -6.38 11.16 -8.71
CA SER A 159 -5.16 11.15 -7.89
C SER A 159 -5.43 10.37 -6.60
N VAL A 160 -4.54 9.43 -6.28
CA VAL A 160 -4.67 8.52 -5.12
C VAL A 160 -3.49 8.73 -4.19
N PHE A 161 -3.78 8.92 -2.90
CA PHE A 161 -2.78 9.16 -1.85
C PHE A 161 -3.04 8.30 -0.63
N PHE A 162 -1.98 7.90 0.06
CA PHE A 162 -2.10 7.49 1.45
C PHE A 162 -2.06 8.73 2.35
N GLU A 163 -2.91 8.76 3.38
CA GLU A 163 -2.94 9.86 4.34
C GLU A 163 -3.12 9.38 5.77
N SER A 164 -2.55 10.13 6.69
CA SER A 164 -2.70 9.88 8.12
C SER A 164 -4.03 10.43 8.64
N PRO A 165 -4.75 9.71 9.52
CA PRO A 165 -5.96 10.22 10.16
C PRO A 165 -5.74 11.54 10.90
N TYR A 166 -4.55 11.75 11.46
CA TYR A 166 -4.19 13.00 12.17
C TYR A 166 -3.99 14.21 11.25
N ARG A 167 -3.88 14.01 9.94
CA ARG A 167 -3.64 15.05 8.94
C ARG A 167 -4.79 15.22 7.95
N LEU A 168 -5.70 14.26 7.86
CA LEU A 168 -6.77 14.24 6.85
C LEU A 168 -7.59 15.53 6.87
N VAL A 169 -8.09 15.96 8.02
CA VAL A 169 -8.91 17.19 8.14
C VAL A 169 -8.14 18.42 7.62
N LYS A 170 -6.84 18.53 7.94
CA LYS A 170 -6.00 19.63 7.45
C LYS A 170 -5.79 19.56 5.93
N SER A 171 -5.67 18.37 5.38
CA SER A 171 -5.52 18.13 3.94
C SER A 171 -6.83 18.48 3.18
N LEU A 172 -7.97 18.06 3.73
CA LEU A 172 -9.30 18.42 3.20
C LEU A 172 -9.59 19.92 3.29
N ALA A 173 -9.16 20.60 4.35
CA ALA A 173 -9.33 22.06 4.49
C ALA A 173 -8.60 22.82 3.39
N ILE A 174 -7.39 22.40 3.01
CA ILE A 174 -6.64 22.99 1.89
C ILE A 174 -7.42 22.83 0.57
N LEU A 175 -8.01 21.65 0.31
CA LEU A 175 -8.82 21.42 -0.88
C LEU A 175 -10.10 22.24 -0.87
N ALA A 176 -10.83 22.27 0.25
CA ALA A 176 -12.08 23.00 0.37
C ALA A 176 -11.90 24.53 0.24
N GLU A 177 -10.76 25.06 0.70
CA GLU A 177 -10.42 26.48 0.54
C GLU A 177 -10.15 26.87 -0.92
N THR A 178 -9.45 26.01 -1.66
CA THR A 178 -8.99 26.34 -3.02
C THR A 178 -9.86 25.76 -4.13
N HIS A 179 -10.46 24.59 -3.89
CA HIS A 179 -11.25 23.84 -4.88
C HIS A 179 -12.44 23.15 -4.17
N PRO A 180 -13.41 23.91 -3.65
CA PRO A 180 -14.47 23.39 -2.78
C PRO A 180 -15.36 22.31 -3.42
N TYR A 181 -15.50 22.34 -4.73
CA TYR A 181 -16.36 21.43 -5.50
C TYR A 181 -15.62 20.23 -6.10
N THR A 182 -14.32 20.13 -5.91
CA THR A 182 -13.55 18.95 -6.37
C THR A 182 -14.12 17.68 -5.77
N ALA A 183 -14.30 16.67 -6.61
CA ALA A 183 -14.78 15.36 -6.17
C ALA A 183 -13.71 14.63 -5.34
N VAL A 184 -14.09 14.20 -4.16
CA VAL A 184 -13.21 13.53 -3.19
C VAL A 184 -13.87 12.25 -2.70
N CYS A 185 -13.06 11.22 -2.54
CA CYS A 185 -13.42 10.04 -1.77
C CYS A 185 -12.36 9.77 -0.69
N VAL A 186 -12.79 9.59 0.54
CA VAL A 186 -11.96 9.07 1.62
C VAL A 186 -12.36 7.63 1.87
N ALA A 187 -11.49 6.69 1.50
CA ALA A 187 -11.65 5.28 1.79
C ALA A 187 -10.84 4.94 3.05
N ARG A 188 -11.52 4.48 4.09
CA ARG A 188 -10.95 4.28 5.42
C ARG A 188 -11.18 2.86 5.89
N GLU A 189 -10.16 2.25 6.53
CA GLU A 189 -10.26 0.92 7.13
C GLU A 189 -10.77 -0.15 6.15
N ILE A 190 -10.30 -0.09 4.90
CA ILE A 190 -10.68 -0.99 3.80
C ILE A 190 -10.42 -2.44 4.20
N SER A 191 -11.35 -3.34 3.88
CA SER A 191 -11.36 -4.79 4.25
C SER A 191 -11.48 -5.05 5.76
N LYS A 192 -11.71 -4.04 6.60
CA LYS A 192 -11.85 -4.19 8.06
C LYS A 192 -13.28 -3.96 8.52
N LYS A 193 -13.55 -4.28 9.78
CA LYS A 193 -14.88 -4.14 10.42
C LYS A 193 -15.49 -2.73 10.29
N PHE A 194 -14.65 -1.69 10.22
CA PHE A 194 -15.09 -0.30 10.16
C PHE A 194 -14.79 0.34 8.81
N GLU A 195 -14.86 -0.44 7.74
CA GLU A 195 -14.70 0.06 6.37
C GLU A 195 -15.71 1.17 6.09
N GLU A 196 -15.20 2.26 5.51
CA GLU A 196 -16.02 3.41 5.14
C GLU A 196 -15.49 4.05 3.86
N TYR A 197 -16.41 4.38 2.95
CA TYR A 197 -16.15 5.21 1.77
C TYR A 197 -16.97 6.48 1.85
N ARG A 198 -16.36 7.58 2.28
CA ARG A 198 -17.01 8.89 2.32
C ARG A 198 -16.72 9.63 1.02
N ARG A 199 -17.77 9.82 0.22
CA ARG A 199 -17.74 10.49 -1.09
C ARG A 199 -18.46 11.83 -1.01
N GLY A 200 -18.06 12.78 -1.86
CA GLY A 200 -18.68 14.09 -2.00
C GLY A 200 -17.70 15.12 -2.54
N THR A 201 -18.07 16.38 -2.47
CA THR A 201 -17.17 17.50 -2.72
C THR A 201 -16.16 17.64 -1.58
N ALA A 202 -15.05 18.35 -1.85
CA ALA A 202 -14.04 18.64 -0.81
C ALA A 202 -14.66 19.28 0.44
N SER A 203 -15.63 20.21 0.24
CA SER A 203 -16.34 20.88 1.34
C SER A 203 -17.23 19.93 2.15
N GLU A 204 -17.99 19.06 1.48
CA GLU A 204 -18.88 18.09 2.17
C GLU A 204 -18.10 17.05 2.96
N VAL A 205 -17.00 16.53 2.37
CA VAL A 205 -16.14 15.54 3.02
C VAL A 205 -15.39 16.17 4.20
N LEU A 206 -14.93 17.44 4.07
CA LEU A 206 -14.34 18.19 5.17
C LEU A 206 -15.34 18.36 6.32
N ALA A 207 -16.56 18.81 6.04
CA ALA A 207 -17.60 19.01 7.04
C ALA A 207 -17.87 17.72 7.84
N HIS A 208 -17.96 16.58 7.13
CA HIS A 208 -18.16 15.28 7.77
C HIS A 208 -17.03 14.92 8.74
N PHE A 209 -15.76 15.00 8.33
CA PHE A 209 -14.62 14.59 9.16
C PHE A 209 -14.23 15.65 10.22
N THR A 210 -14.73 16.85 10.12
CA THR A 210 -14.61 17.86 11.20
C THR A 210 -15.46 17.46 12.41
N VAL A 211 -16.66 16.93 12.17
CA VAL A 211 -17.57 16.46 13.23
C VAL A 211 -17.22 15.03 13.68
N ASN A 212 -16.76 14.20 12.74
CA ASN A 212 -16.41 12.79 12.98
C ASN A 212 -14.91 12.56 12.73
N PRO A 213 -14.02 12.84 13.70
CA PRO A 213 -12.59 12.71 13.50
C PRO A 213 -12.20 11.30 13.01
N PRO A 214 -11.43 11.18 11.90
CA PRO A 214 -11.10 9.91 11.29
C PRO A 214 -10.13 9.12 12.17
N ARG A 215 -10.21 7.78 12.07
CA ARG A 215 -9.29 6.83 12.71
C ARG A 215 -8.88 5.77 11.70
N GLY A 216 -7.75 5.12 11.96
CA GLY A 216 -7.28 4.00 11.16
C GLY A 216 -6.51 4.43 9.91
N GLU A 217 -6.44 3.55 8.93
CA GLU A 217 -5.71 3.74 7.68
C GLU A 217 -6.60 4.36 6.62
N ILE A 218 -6.04 5.27 5.84
CA ILE A 218 -6.79 6.12 4.90
C ILE A 218 -6.13 6.13 3.53
N VAL A 219 -6.97 5.92 2.52
CA VAL A 219 -6.68 6.26 1.12
C VAL A 219 -7.55 7.47 0.75
N LEU A 220 -6.91 8.56 0.35
CA LEU A 220 -7.56 9.77 -0.14
C LEU A 220 -7.53 9.77 -1.67
N LEU A 221 -8.69 9.90 -2.29
CA LEU A 221 -8.82 9.98 -3.74
C LEU A 221 -9.43 11.33 -4.12
N ILE A 222 -8.86 11.94 -5.17
CA ILE A 222 -9.24 13.28 -5.65
C ILE A 222 -9.40 13.22 -7.17
N TYR A 223 -10.50 13.79 -7.69
CA TYR A 223 -10.71 13.94 -9.12
C TYR A 223 -11.07 15.40 -9.43
N GLY A 224 -10.22 16.04 -10.25
CA GLY A 224 -10.28 17.49 -10.51
C GLY A 224 -11.48 17.96 -11.34
N ALA A 225 -12.10 17.09 -12.14
CA ALA A 225 -13.37 17.36 -12.79
C ALA A 225 -14.52 16.78 -11.98
N LEU A 226 -15.68 17.45 -11.96
CA LEU A 226 -16.90 16.81 -11.44
C LEU A 226 -17.23 15.63 -12.36
N PRO A 227 -17.57 14.45 -11.83
CA PRO A 227 -18.13 13.38 -12.65
C PRO A 227 -19.42 13.89 -13.30
N GLU A 228 -19.59 13.60 -14.59
CA GLU A 228 -20.82 13.89 -15.33
C GLU A 228 -22.03 13.20 -14.73
#